data_3e51dc0adace7e077bd8bc2093218073
#
_entry.id   3e51dc0adace7e077bd8bc2093218073
#
_cell.length_a   1.000
_cell.length_b   1.000
_cell.length_c   1.000
_cell.angle_alpha   90.00
_cell.angle_beta   90.00
_cell.angle_gamma   90.00
#
_symmetry.space_group_name_H-M   'P 1'
#
loop_
_entity.id
_entity.type
_entity.pdbx_description
1 polymer ?
#
loop_
_entity_poly.entity_id
_entity_poly.type
_entity_poly.pdbx_seq_one_letter_code
_entity_poly.pdbx_strand_id
1 'polypeptide(L)'
;MTNTKTDYTNSAQQRLIKVILALFGDVVHGLSPGAIARSVGCSSPMVTRDLDNLASAGIAERDEATGLWRLTPRLPQQAIKVWTAIDRAEQRLAESRQRFSRNPD
;
A
#
# COMPACT_ATOMS: atom_id res chain seq x y z
N MET A 1 6.40 -39.85 -2.64
CA MET A 1 7.09 -38.82 -3.37
C MET A 1 6.52 -37.44 -3.05
N THR A 2 7.32 -36.59 -2.48
CA THR A 2 6.89 -35.29 -2.04
C THR A 2 7.22 -34.25 -3.09
N ASN A 3 6.20 -33.54 -3.54
CA ASN A 3 6.41 -32.35 -4.33
C ASN A 3 6.90 -31.21 -3.44
N THR A 4 8.19 -30.96 -3.51
CA THR A 4 8.74 -29.83 -2.75
C THR A 4 8.47 -28.56 -3.53
N LYS A 5 7.57 -27.75 -3.03
CA LYS A 5 7.32 -26.43 -3.57
C LYS A 5 8.51 -25.54 -3.24
N THR A 6 9.10 -24.90 -4.23
CA THR A 6 10.16 -23.94 -4.01
C THR A 6 9.60 -22.75 -3.23
N ASP A 7 10.26 -22.41 -2.13
CA ASP A 7 9.89 -21.25 -1.33
C ASP A 7 10.74 -20.06 -1.72
N TYR A 8 10.11 -19.06 -2.33
CA TYR A 8 10.75 -17.80 -2.72
C TYR A 8 10.58 -16.70 -1.69
N THR A 9 10.01 -17.03 -0.52
CA THR A 9 9.79 -16.03 0.51
C THR A 9 11.10 -15.46 1.02
N ASN A 10 11.19 -14.15 1.10
CA ASN A 10 12.35 -13.44 1.60
C ASN A 10 11.93 -12.59 2.80
N SER A 11 12.60 -12.81 3.94
CA SER A 11 12.22 -12.15 5.19
C SER A 11 12.35 -10.63 5.13
N ALA A 12 13.37 -10.11 4.45
CA ALA A 12 13.56 -8.67 4.32
C ALA A 12 12.47 -8.04 3.45
N GLN A 13 12.09 -8.70 2.37
CA GLN A 13 11.00 -8.23 1.52
C GLN A 13 9.66 -8.28 2.25
N GLN A 14 9.40 -9.33 3.00
CA GLN A 14 8.19 -9.46 3.82
C GLN A 14 8.13 -8.35 4.87
N ARG A 15 9.24 -8.06 5.52
CA ARG A 15 9.32 -6.96 6.49
C ARG A 15 9.05 -5.62 5.82
N LEU A 16 9.63 -5.37 4.65
CA LEU A 16 9.42 -4.13 3.90
C LEU A 16 7.94 -3.91 3.59
N ILE A 17 7.24 -4.95 3.15
CA ILE A 17 5.80 -4.90 2.89
C ILE A 17 5.03 -4.53 4.17
N LYS A 18 5.38 -5.15 5.29
CA LYS A 18 4.75 -4.85 6.58
C LYS A 18 4.98 -3.40 7.00
N VAL A 19 6.18 -2.86 6.76
CA VAL A 19 6.48 -1.45 7.04
C VAL A 19 5.61 -0.52 6.19
N ILE A 20 5.46 -0.83 4.90
CA ILE A 20 4.58 -0.05 4.02
C ILE A 20 3.15 -0.05 4.58
N LEU A 21 2.62 -1.22 4.93
CA LEU A 21 1.27 -1.33 5.45
C LEU A 21 1.10 -0.60 6.79
N ALA A 22 2.11 -0.64 7.65
CA ALA A 22 2.10 0.08 8.91
C ALA A 22 2.00 1.60 8.72
N LEU A 23 2.62 2.13 7.68
CA LEU A 23 2.60 3.56 7.37
C LEU A 23 1.19 4.08 7.03
N PHE A 24 0.27 3.21 6.65
CA PHE A 24 -1.13 3.58 6.45
C PHE A 24 -1.84 3.87 7.78
N GLY A 25 -1.24 3.57 8.93
CA GLY A 25 -1.82 3.82 10.24
C GLY A 25 -2.01 5.29 10.57
N ASP A 26 -1.13 6.17 10.07
CA ASP A 26 -1.31 7.63 10.17
C ASP A 26 -0.68 8.30 8.96
N VAL A 27 -1.50 8.50 7.95
CA VAL A 27 -1.06 9.04 6.67
C VAL A 27 -0.77 10.54 6.75
N VAL A 28 -1.39 11.23 7.70
CA VAL A 28 -1.29 12.68 7.82
C VAL A 28 -0.07 13.08 8.64
N HIS A 29 0.06 12.55 9.85
CA HIS A 29 1.13 12.95 10.77
C HIS A 29 2.38 12.08 10.63
N GLY A 30 2.19 10.80 10.32
CA GLY A 30 3.27 9.85 10.23
C GLY A 30 3.55 9.14 11.55
N LEU A 31 4.55 8.26 11.52
CA LEU A 31 4.91 7.38 12.62
C LEU A 31 6.41 7.42 12.85
N SER A 32 6.82 7.24 14.10
CA SER A 32 8.25 7.09 14.42
C SER A 32 8.76 5.71 14.01
N PRO A 33 10.05 5.57 13.70
CA PRO A 33 10.63 4.25 13.45
C PRO A 33 10.38 3.25 14.57
N GLY A 34 10.42 3.71 15.82
CA GLY A 34 10.14 2.86 16.98
C GLY A 34 8.70 2.35 17.01
N ALA A 35 7.73 3.20 16.69
CA ALA A 35 6.33 2.80 16.63
C ALA A 35 6.11 1.77 15.51
N ILE A 36 6.71 1.99 14.36
CA ILE A 36 6.64 1.06 13.24
C ILE A 36 7.28 -0.29 13.62
N ALA A 37 8.45 -0.24 14.24
CA ALA A 37 9.16 -1.44 14.68
C ALA A 37 8.32 -2.29 15.62
N ARG A 38 7.65 -1.66 16.58
CA ARG A 38 6.75 -2.36 17.51
C ARG A 38 5.57 -2.99 16.78
N SER A 39 4.99 -2.28 15.83
CA SER A 39 3.87 -2.76 15.02
C SER A 39 4.24 -3.94 14.14
N VAL A 40 5.42 -3.91 13.56
CA VAL A 40 5.91 -4.94 12.62
C VAL A 40 6.57 -6.11 13.34
N GLY A 41 7.07 -5.89 14.56
CA GLY A 41 7.76 -6.92 15.33
C GLY A 41 9.22 -7.07 14.93
N CYS A 42 9.93 -5.98 14.67
CA CYS A 42 11.36 -5.98 14.36
C CYS A 42 12.07 -4.83 15.06
N SER A 43 13.37 -4.67 14.82
CA SER A 43 14.17 -3.64 15.45
C SER A 43 14.05 -2.30 14.72
N SER A 44 14.23 -1.20 15.46
CA SER A 44 14.21 0.15 14.88
C SER A 44 15.29 0.34 13.79
N PRO A 45 16.55 -0.14 13.95
CA PRO A 45 17.52 -0.02 12.88
C PRO A 45 17.10 -0.71 11.57
N MET A 46 16.42 -1.85 11.65
CA MET A 46 15.92 -2.53 10.46
C MET A 46 14.83 -1.70 9.78
N VAL A 47 13.92 -1.13 10.55
CA VAL A 47 12.87 -0.24 10.03
C VAL A 47 13.49 0.99 9.39
N THR A 48 14.49 1.58 10.00
CA THR A 48 15.18 2.77 9.45
C THR A 48 15.76 2.48 8.07
N ARG A 49 16.37 1.31 7.90
CA ARG A 49 16.89 0.89 6.58
C ARG A 49 15.76 0.73 5.56
N ASP A 50 14.66 0.14 5.98
CA ASP A 50 13.49 -0.04 5.11
C ASP A 50 12.91 1.32 4.71
N LEU A 51 12.81 2.25 5.66
CA LEU A 51 12.31 3.60 5.40
C LEU A 51 13.21 4.37 4.42
N ASP A 52 14.54 4.22 4.55
CA ASP A 52 15.48 4.82 3.61
C ASP A 52 15.28 4.27 2.19
N ASN A 53 15.05 2.97 2.07
CA ASN A 53 14.77 2.35 0.78
C ASN A 53 13.43 2.86 0.21
N LEU A 54 12.42 3.00 1.04
CA LEU A 54 11.12 3.53 0.63
C LEU A 54 11.21 4.99 0.22
N ALA A 55 12.03 5.79 0.91
CA ALA A 55 12.28 7.18 0.53
C ALA A 55 12.98 7.25 -0.83
N SER A 56 13.98 6.41 -1.05
CA SER A 56 14.69 6.31 -2.32
C SER A 56 13.74 5.98 -3.47
N ALA A 57 12.74 5.16 -3.21
CA ALA A 57 11.73 4.77 -4.20
C ALA A 57 10.58 5.78 -4.32
N GLY A 58 10.59 6.85 -3.52
CA GLY A 58 9.52 7.86 -3.53
C GLY A 58 8.21 7.40 -2.89
N ILE A 59 8.26 6.36 -2.05
CA ILE A 59 7.09 5.77 -1.39
C ILE A 59 6.84 6.42 -0.03
N ALA A 60 7.91 6.73 0.71
CA ALA A 60 7.82 7.33 2.04
C ALA A 60 8.67 8.59 2.10
N GLU A 61 8.33 9.45 3.05
CA GLU A 61 9.08 10.67 3.32
C GLU A 61 9.15 10.93 4.82
N ARG A 62 10.19 11.62 5.25
CA ARG A 62 10.37 12.02 6.63
C ARG A 62 9.98 13.50 6.78
N ASP A 63 9.13 13.78 7.74
CA ASP A 63 8.85 15.16 8.11
C ASP A 63 10.04 15.69 8.91
N GLU A 64 10.71 16.71 8.38
CA GLU A 64 11.92 17.27 8.99
C GLU A 64 11.63 17.95 10.32
N ALA A 65 10.42 18.50 10.50
CA ALA A 65 10.06 19.19 11.74
C ALA A 65 9.81 18.22 12.89
N THR A 66 9.19 17.07 12.61
CA THR A 66 8.77 16.11 13.64
C THR A 66 9.66 14.86 13.68
N GLY A 67 10.37 14.57 12.62
CA GLY A 67 11.12 13.32 12.48
C GLY A 67 10.25 12.11 12.20
N LEU A 68 8.96 12.29 12.03
CA LEU A 68 8.04 11.19 11.74
C LEU A 68 8.06 10.84 10.26
N TRP A 69 7.80 9.58 9.96
CA TRP A 69 7.75 9.06 8.60
C TRP A 69 6.32 8.84 8.16
N ARG A 70 6.01 9.22 6.94
CA ARG A 70 4.69 9.03 6.35
C ARG A 70 4.81 8.61 4.90
N LEU A 71 3.72 8.09 4.35
CA LEU A 71 3.64 7.80 2.93
C LEU A 71 3.64 9.11 2.13
N THR A 72 4.31 9.08 0.97
CA THR A 72 4.07 10.07 -0.07
C THR A 72 2.71 9.79 -0.73
N PRO A 73 2.17 10.69 -1.55
CA PRO A 73 0.93 10.41 -2.26
C PRO A 73 0.99 9.27 -3.27
N ARG A 74 2.16 8.74 -3.57
CA ARG A 74 2.36 7.78 -4.66
C ARG A 74 1.51 6.51 -4.52
N LEU A 75 1.51 5.88 -3.34
CA LEU A 75 0.69 4.68 -3.12
C LEU A 75 -0.81 5.01 -3.00
N PRO A 76 -1.22 6.01 -2.21
CA PRO A 76 -2.64 6.38 -2.17
C PRO A 76 -3.22 6.72 -3.54
N GLN A 77 -2.43 7.32 -4.42
CA GLN A 77 -2.86 7.59 -5.81
C GLN A 77 -3.17 6.32 -6.58
N GLN A 78 -2.51 5.20 -6.28
CA GLN A 78 -2.84 3.91 -6.90
C GLN A 78 -4.23 3.42 -6.47
N ALA A 79 -4.59 3.65 -5.21
CA ALA A 79 -5.93 3.32 -4.71
C ALA A 79 -7.02 4.10 -5.45
N ILE A 80 -6.77 5.37 -5.76
CA ILE A 80 -7.69 6.19 -6.55
C ILE A 80 -7.92 5.57 -7.92
N LYS A 81 -6.88 5.07 -8.57
CA LYS A 81 -7.00 4.38 -9.86
C LYS A 81 -7.91 3.15 -9.77
N VAL A 82 -7.82 2.40 -8.68
CA VAL A 82 -8.66 1.23 -8.44
C VAL A 82 -10.14 1.64 -8.36
N TRP A 83 -10.44 2.64 -7.55
CA TRP A 83 -11.81 3.13 -7.39
C TRP A 83 -12.37 3.70 -8.69
N THR A 84 -11.56 4.45 -9.43
CA THR A 84 -11.96 4.98 -10.75
C THR A 84 -12.29 3.85 -11.71
N ALA A 85 -11.51 2.78 -11.72
CA ALA A 85 -11.76 1.62 -12.58
C ALA A 85 -13.08 0.93 -12.20
N ILE A 86 -13.37 0.79 -10.91
CA ILE A 86 -14.61 0.20 -10.43
C ILE A 86 -15.80 1.07 -10.84
N ASP A 87 -15.70 2.38 -10.64
CA ASP A 87 -16.76 3.33 -11.01
C ASP A 87 -17.08 3.25 -12.50
N ARG A 88 -16.04 3.19 -13.35
CA ARG A 88 -16.22 3.07 -14.79
C ARG A 88 -16.88 1.75 -15.17
N ALA A 89 -16.51 0.67 -14.50
CA ALA A 89 -17.12 -0.65 -14.75
C ALA A 89 -18.60 -0.65 -14.36
N GLU A 90 -18.95 -0.03 -13.24
CA GLU A 90 -20.34 0.12 -12.80
C GLU A 90 -21.15 0.93 -13.80
N GLN A 91 -20.60 2.02 -14.32
CA GLN A 91 -21.25 2.84 -15.35
C GLN A 91 -21.51 2.04 -16.61
N ARG A 92 -20.53 1.31 -17.10
CA ARG A 92 -20.71 0.47 -18.30
C ARG A 92 -21.77 -0.59 -18.10
N LEU A 93 -21.82 -1.18 -16.91
CA LEU A 93 -22.82 -2.17 -16.57
C LEU A 93 -24.23 -1.54 -16.54
N ALA A 94 -24.37 -0.38 -15.93
CA ALA A 94 -25.63 0.35 -15.89
C ALA A 94 -26.12 0.72 -17.28
N GLU A 95 -25.24 1.17 -18.16
CA GLU A 95 -25.57 1.48 -19.56
C GLU A 95 -26.03 0.24 -20.31
N SER A 96 -25.36 -0.89 -20.11
CA SER A 96 -25.74 -2.15 -20.71
C SER A 96 -27.11 -2.60 -20.22
N ARG A 97 -27.37 -2.47 -18.92
CA ARG A 97 -28.67 -2.81 -18.34
C ARG A 97 -29.79 -1.98 -18.95
N GLN A 98 -29.59 -0.68 -19.10
CA GLN A 98 -30.56 0.21 -19.75
C GLN A 98 -30.82 -0.20 -21.19
N ARG A 99 -29.75 -0.51 -21.92
CA ARG A 99 -29.88 -0.90 -23.32
C ARG A 99 -30.70 -2.17 -23.50
N PHE A 100 -30.52 -3.18 -22.64
CA PHE A 100 -31.19 -4.46 -22.73
C PHE A 100 -32.56 -4.48 -22.05
N SER A 101 -32.88 -3.48 -21.24
CA SER A 101 -34.20 -3.39 -20.60
C SER A 101 -35.18 -2.52 -21.38
N ARG A 102 -34.78 -1.95 -22.51
CA ARG A 102 -35.69 -1.18 -23.36
C ARG A 102 -36.75 -2.09 -23.98
N ASN A 103 -37.93 -1.55 -24.05
CA ASN A 103 -39.07 -2.24 -24.68
C ASN A 103 -38.76 -2.52 -26.15
N PRO A 104 -38.93 -3.76 -26.61
CA PRO A 104 -38.64 -4.09 -28.01
C PRO A 104 -39.69 -3.63 -28.98
N ASP A 105 -40.57 -2.73 -28.63
CA ASP A 105 -41.73 -2.24 -29.39
C ASP A 105 -42.76 -3.31 -29.61
#